data_fd2401d196e93ee8396c7799ce3673df
#
_entry.id   fd2401d196e93ee8396c7799ce3673df
#
_cell.length_a   1.000
_cell.length_b   1.000
_cell.length_c   1.000
_cell.angle_alpha   90.00
_cell.angle_beta   90.00
_cell.angle_gamma   90.00
#
_symmetry.space_group_name_H-M   'P 1'
#
loop_
_entity.id
_entity.type
_entity.pdbx_description
1 polymer ?
#
loop_
_entity_poly.entity_id
_entity_poly.type
_entity_poly.pdbx_seq_one_letter_code
_entity_poly.pdbx_strand_id
1 'polypeptide(L)'
;MAQSTPIFNTLQQLSPFLHRTDNDPRPIVLMTCGIAGSGKSSLSKWITTNHPSFKRLSIDSYVYAHHGLYSVDYPKEKYNDYLDEAELALRDELAQLIRSGDDVVLDFSFAFQTFRNEWKSLVEELGGRWVLVYLDVRADELRRRVRARNQLAVKDGDSAFLVTDEILDRYLAGFERPVGEGEVVLCLDGFAANV
;
A
#
# COMPACT_ATOMS: atom_id res chain seq x y z
N MET A 1 -34.31 -4.85 1.07
CA MET A 1 -33.08 -5.64 1.23
C MET A 1 -32.01 -4.92 0.45
N ALA A 2 -31.10 -4.22 1.15
CA ALA A 2 -29.98 -3.54 0.50
C ALA A 2 -29.04 -4.60 -0.07
N GLN A 3 -28.87 -4.61 -1.39
CA GLN A 3 -27.84 -5.40 -2.03
C GLN A 3 -26.49 -4.87 -1.53
N SER A 4 -25.78 -5.65 -0.71
CA SER A 4 -24.41 -5.34 -0.29
C SER A 4 -23.56 -5.27 -1.54
N THR A 5 -22.99 -4.09 -1.81
CA THR A 5 -22.08 -3.84 -2.93
C THR A 5 -20.89 -4.81 -2.82
N PRO A 6 -20.34 -5.36 -3.92
CA PRO A 6 -19.18 -6.27 -3.89
C PRO A 6 -18.02 -5.76 -3.05
N ILE A 7 -17.84 -4.44 -2.98
CA ILE A 7 -16.87 -3.72 -2.15
C ILE A 7 -17.02 -4.03 -0.67
N PHE A 8 -18.25 -3.95 -0.14
CA PHE A 8 -18.52 -4.15 1.27
C PHE A 8 -18.13 -5.56 1.72
N ASN A 9 -18.43 -6.58 0.89
CA ASN A 9 -18.05 -7.96 1.19
C ASN A 9 -16.54 -8.17 1.17
N THR A 10 -15.80 -7.47 0.29
CA THR A 10 -14.35 -7.57 0.20
C THR A 10 -13.67 -6.91 1.41
N LEU A 11 -14.15 -5.75 1.85
CA LEU A 11 -13.63 -5.08 3.05
C LEU A 11 -13.98 -5.83 4.34
N GLN A 12 -15.13 -6.52 4.40
CA GLN A 12 -15.48 -7.38 5.53
C GLN A 12 -14.46 -8.52 5.75
N GLN A 13 -13.78 -9.00 4.70
CA GLN A 13 -12.73 -10.01 4.83
C GLN A 13 -11.53 -9.50 5.65
N LEU A 14 -11.29 -8.18 5.69
CA LEU A 14 -10.23 -7.59 6.50
C LEU A 14 -10.60 -7.39 7.96
N SER A 15 -11.90 -7.34 8.29
CA SER A 15 -12.36 -7.02 9.64
C SER A 15 -11.68 -7.83 10.76
N PRO A 16 -11.48 -9.17 10.62
CA PRO A 16 -10.81 -9.96 11.65
C PRO A 16 -9.34 -9.56 11.88
N PHE A 17 -8.71 -8.92 10.88
CA PHE A 17 -7.30 -8.56 10.91
C PHE A 17 -7.04 -7.13 11.37
N LEU A 18 -8.10 -6.31 11.49
CA LEU A 18 -8.01 -4.89 11.89
C LEU A 18 -8.21 -4.67 13.39
N HIS A 19 -8.35 -5.74 14.17
CA HIS A 19 -8.56 -5.67 15.61
C HIS A 19 -7.54 -6.52 16.36
N ARG A 20 -7.04 -5.97 17.46
CA ARG A 20 -6.26 -6.74 18.43
C ARG A 20 -7.21 -7.62 19.24
N THR A 21 -6.69 -8.70 19.77
CA THR A 21 -7.43 -9.62 20.62
C THR A 21 -6.73 -9.75 21.97
N ASP A 22 -7.43 -10.26 23.00
CA ASP A 22 -6.82 -10.54 24.29
C ASP A 22 -5.67 -11.55 24.18
N ASN A 23 -5.72 -12.44 23.18
CA ASN A 23 -4.67 -13.44 22.92
C ASN A 23 -3.50 -12.88 22.11
N ASP A 24 -3.71 -11.79 21.36
CA ASP A 24 -2.66 -11.11 20.60
C ASP A 24 -2.88 -9.59 20.64
N PRO A 25 -2.36 -8.92 21.68
CA PRO A 25 -2.52 -7.47 21.86
C PRO A 25 -1.49 -6.64 21.09
N ARG A 26 -0.60 -7.27 20.31
CA ARG A 26 0.47 -6.57 19.59
C ARG A 26 -0.08 -5.54 18.60
N PRO A 27 0.64 -4.42 18.38
CA PRO A 27 0.35 -3.49 17.28
C PRO A 27 0.25 -4.20 15.95
N ILE A 28 -0.76 -3.82 15.16
CA ILE A 28 -1.01 -4.41 13.86
C ILE A 28 -0.29 -3.57 12.79
N VAL A 29 0.51 -4.22 11.94
CA VAL A 29 1.11 -3.58 10.78
C VAL A 29 0.53 -4.22 9.51
N LEU A 30 -0.39 -3.52 8.87
CA LEU A 30 -0.99 -3.96 7.62
C LEU A 30 -0.08 -3.56 6.45
N MET A 31 0.38 -4.54 5.69
CA MET A 31 1.26 -4.39 4.54
C MET A 31 0.44 -4.54 3.26
N THR A 32 0.22 -3.45 2.52
CA THR A 32 -0.50 -3.54 1.24
C THR A 32 0.43 -4.05 0.15
N CYS A 33 0.00 -5.05 -0.61
CA CYS A 33 0.77 -5.63 -1.71
C CYS A 33 -0.01 -5.54 -3.01
N GLY A 34 0.64 -5.11 -4.10
CA GLY A 34 -0.01 -5.04 -5.41
C GLY A 34 0.61 -4.01 -6.35
N ILE A 35 0.29 -4.14 -7.62
CA ILE A 35 0.81 -3.30 -8.71
C ILE A 35 0.16 -1.91 -8.68
N ALA A 36 0.76 -0.94 -9.37
CA ALA A 36 0.17 0.39 -9.57
C ALA A 36 -1.26 0.29 -10.13
N GLY A 37 -2.20 1.03 -9.54
CA GLY A 37 -3.62 0.95 -9.91
C GLY A 37 -4.43 -0.14 -9.20
N SER A 38 -3.80 -0.98 -8.35
CA SER A 38 -4.53 -2.03 -7.61
C SER A 38 -5.47 -1.50 -6.52
N GLY A 39 -5.26 -0.25 -6.04
CA GLY A 39 -6.12 0.37 -5.03
C GLY A 39 -5.52 0.40 -3.62
N LYS A 40 -4.21 0.18 -3.48
CA LYS A 40 -3.50 0.22 -2.18
C LYS A 40 -3.75 1.49 -1.39
N SER A 41 -3.53 2.65 -2.01
CA SER A 41 -3.68 3.94 -1.34
C SER A 41 -5.15 4.23 -0.98
N SER A 42 -6.10 3.80 -1.81
CA SER A 42 -7.53 3.89 -1.48
C SER A 42 -7.89 3.02 -0.28
N LEU A 43 -7.37 1.79 -0.23
CA LEU A 43 -7.56 0.89 0.92
C LEU A 43 -6.91 1.49 2.18
N SER A 44 -5.68 1.98 2.08
CA SER A 44 -4.94 2.57 3.21
C SER A 44 -5.67 3.79 3.79
N LYS A 45 -6.17 4.68 2.94
CA LYS A 45 -6.99 5.84 3.33
C LYS A 45 -8.31 5.41 3.98
N TRP A 46 -8.97 4.40 3.40
CA TRP A 46 -10.20 3.87 3.99
C TRP A 46 -9.96 3.30 5.40
N ILE A 47 -8.88 2.52 5.58
CA ILE A 47 -8.53 1.96 6.90
C ILE A 47 -8.30 3.08 7.91
N THR A 48 -7.45 4.05 7.61
CA THR A 48 -7.14 5.13 8.56
C THR A 48 -8.32 6.04 8.87
N THR A 49 -9.28 6.15 7.94
CA THR A 49 -10.53 6.91 8.16
C THR A 49 -11.49 6.16 9.09
N ASN A 50 -11.62 4.83 8.92
CA ASN A 50 -12.58 4.03 9.67
C ASN A 50 -12.00 3.39 10.93
N HIS A 51 -10.67 3.32 11.04
CA HIS A 51 -9.92 2.78 12.18
C HIS A 51 -8.84 3.79 12.61
N PRO A 52 -9.18 4.81 13.44
CA PRO A 52 -8.27 5.91 13.79
C PRO A 52 -7.01 5.51 14.55
N SER A 53 -6.94 4.28 15.09
CA SER A 53 -5.71 3.72 15.67
C SER A 53 -4.62 3.48 14.63
N PHE A 54 -5.01 3.33 13.34
CA PHE A 54 -4.04 3.12 12.27
C PHE A 54 -3.42 4.43 11.78
N LYS A 55 -2.10 4.42 11.62
CA LYS A 55 -1.31 5.48 10.94
C LYS A 55 -0.88 4.97 9.57
N ARG A 56 -0.89 5.83 8.56
CA ARG A 56 -0.46 5.46 7.20
C ARG A 56 0.96 5.91 6.96
N LEU A 57 1.82 4.99 6.57
CA LEU A 57 3.16 5.26 6.04
C LEU A 57 3.18 4.93 4.55
N SER A 58 3.66 5.86 3.72
CA SER A 58 3.67 5.74 2.26
C SER A 58 4.94 6.31 1.68
N ILE A 59 5.70 5.51 0.95
CA ILE A 59 6.92 5.93 0.25
C ILE A 59 6.60 7.06 -0.74
N ASP A 60 5.58 6.88 -1.57
CA ASP A 60 5.19 7.87 -2.56
C ASP A 60 4.81 9.22 -1.92
N SER A 61 4.06 9.18 -0.80
CA SER A 61 3.69 10.38 -0.06
C SER A 61 4.88 11.05 0.61
N TYR A 62 5.84 10.27 1.13
CA TYR A 62 7.08 10.80 1.70
C TYR A 62 7.89 11.53 0.63
N VAL A 63 8.17 10.88 -0.50
CA VAL A 63 8.94 11.48 -1.60
C VAL A 63 8.26 12.76 -2.11
N TYR A 64 6.94 12.72 -2.29
CA TYR A 64 6.19 13.90 -2.72
C TYR A 64 6.28 15.06 -1.72
N ALA A 65 6.16 14.79 -0.43
CA ALA A 65 6.20 15.81 0.61
C ALA A 65 7.59 16.47 0.75
N HIS A 66 8.67 15.73 0.51
CA HIS A 66 10.04 16.21 0.71
C HIS A 66 10.69 16.71 -0.57
N HIS A 67 10.32 16.15 -1.72
CA HIS A 67 11.01 16.39 -2.99
C HIS A 67 10.08 16.87 -4.13
N GLY A 68 8.74 16.77 -3.95
CA GLY A 68 7.78 17.20 -4.96
C GLY A 68 7.48 16.15 -6.03
N LEU A 69 7.11 16.62 -7.22
CA LEU A 69 6.64 15.79 -8.33
C LEU A 69 7.80 15.18 -9.13
N TYR A 70 7.74 13.87 -9.36
CA TYR A 70 8.67 13.15 -10.20
C TYR A 70 8.83 13.77 -11.59
N SER A 71 10.08 14.02 -12.01
CA SER A 71 10.45 14.59 -13.32
C SER A 71 9.92 16.02 -13.57
N VAL A 72 9.39 16.69 -12.55
CA VAL A 72 8.98 18.10 -12.57
C VAL A 72 9.84 18.88 -11.59
N ASP A 73 9.79 18.53 -10.31
CA ASP A 73 10.51 19.24 -9.25
C ASP A 73 11.92 18.68 -9.03
N TYR A 74 12.18 17.44 -9.48
CA TYR A 74 13.50 16.80 -9.43
C TYR A 74 13.77 15.91 -10.65
N PRO A 75 15.06 15.70 -11.03
CA PRO A 75 15.43 14.88 -12.17
C PRO A 75 15.21 13.39 -11.89
N LYS A 76 14.93 12.62 -12.95
CA LYS A 76 14.59 11.18 -12.87
C LYS A 76 15.67 10.34 -12.19
N GLU A 77 16.92 10.72 -12.37
CA GLU A 77 18.10 10.03 -11.83
C GLU A 77 18.13 10.05 -10.29
N LYS A 78 17.46 11.02 -9.67
CA LYS A 78 17.36 11.14 -8.21
C LYS A 78 16.28 10.27 -7.58
N TYR A 79 15.39 9.69 -8.38
CA TYR A 79 14.24 8.98 -7.86
C TYR A 79 14.61 7.81 -6.94
N ASN A 80 15.60 7.00 -7.34
CA ASN A 80 16.05 5.88 -6.51
C ASN A 80 16.68 6.35 -5.19
N ASP A 81 17.50 7.42 -5.22
CA ASP A 81 18.10 8.00 -4.00
C ASP A 81 16.98 8.42 -3.01
N TYR A 82 15.88 9.00 -3.52
CA TYR A 82 14.75 9.43 -2.70
C TYR A 82 13.85 8.27 -2.23
N LEU A 83 13.78 7.17 -2.98
CA LEU A 83 13.13 5.95 -2.50
C LEU A 83 13.91 5.33 -1.33
N ASP A 84 15.24 5.28 -1.43
CA ASP A 84 16.11 4.74 -0.37
C ASP A 84 16.04 5.62 0.88
N GLU A 85 16.06 6.96 0.72
CA GLU A 85 15.85 7.92 1.81
C GLU A 85 14.49 7.71 2.49
N ALA A 86 13.42 7.62 1.70
CA ALA A 86 12.08 7.39 2.20
C ALA A 86 11.98 6.07 2.96
N GLU A 87 12.57 5.01 2.44
CA GLU A 87 12.56 3.70 3.10
C GLU A 87 13.23 3.76 4.47
N LEU A 88 14.40 4.38 4.57
CA LEU A 88 15.11 4.52 5.86
C LEU A 88 14.29 5.33 6.86
N ALA A 89 13.76 6.49 6.45
CA ALA A 89 12.94 7.33 7.31
C ALA A 89 11.67 6.61 7.80
N LEU A 90 11.00 5.87 6.91
CA LEU A 90 9.77 5.15 7.24
C LEU A 90 10.02 3.91 8.11
N ARG A 91 11.20 3.28 8.06
CA ARG A 91 11.61 2.24 9.01
C ARG A 91 11.72 2.81 10.44
N ASP A 92 12.32 3.98 10.58
CA ASP A 92 12.46 4.65 11.89
C ASP A 92 11.09 5.10 12.43
N GLU A 93 10.22 5.65 11.57
CA GLU A 93 8.87 6.05 11.94
C GLU A 93 8.01 4.85 12.34
N LEU A 94 8.07 3.74 11.59
CA LEU A 94 7.41 2.49 11.94
C LEU A 94 7.82 2.02 13.35
N ALA A 95 9.13 2.05 13.64
CA ALA A 95 9.64 1.64 14.94
C ALA A 95 9.09 2.51 16.09
N GLN A 96 8.96 3.81 15.87
CA GLN A 96 8.37 4.74 16.84
C GLN A 96 6.89 4.44 17.07
N LEU A 97 6.11 4.26 15.99
CA LEU A 97 4.68 3.98 16.05
C LEU A 97 4.38 2.66 16.77
N ILE A 98 5.10 1.59 16.45
CA ILE A 98 4.94 0.29 17.14
C ILE A 98 5.25 0.43 18.63
N ARG A 99 6.33 1.12 19.01
CA ARG A 99 6.68 1.36 20.43
C ARG A 99 5.64 2.19 21.18
N SER A 100 4.98 3.11 20.47
CA SER A 100 3.89 3.93 21.01
C SER A 100 2.57 3.15 21.11
N GLY A 101 2.52 1.94 20.55
CA GLY A 101 1.32 1.11 20.54
C GLY A 101 0.33 1.47 19.43
N ASP A 102 0.73 2.23 18.41
CA ASP A 102 -0.12 2.52 17.26
C ASP A 102 -0.18 1.34 16.30
N ASP A 103 -1.32 1.20 15.59
CA ASP A 103 -1.45 0.33 14.44
C ASP A 103 -1.00 1.07 13.17
N VAL A 104 -0.44 0.36 12.18
CA VAL A 104 0.15 0.99 11.00
C VAL A 104 -0.36 0.36 9.70
N VAL A 105 -0.58 1.15 8.67
CA VAL A 105 -0.72 0.69 7.29
C VAL A 105 0.52 1.11 6.51
N LEU A 106 1.29 0.13 6.04
CA LEU A 106 2.38 0.34 5.09
C LEU A 106 1.79 0.32 3.67
N ASP A 107 1.60 1.52 3.10
CA ASP A 107 1.10 1.70 1.74
C ASP A 107 2.25 1.67 0.74
N PHE A 108 2.80 0.47 0.56
CA PHE A 108 3.90 0.20 -0.37
C PHE A 108 3.44 -0.82 -1.42
N SER A 109 4.23 -1.02 -2.48
CA SER A 109 3.92 -2.02 -3.50
C SER A 109 4.18 -3.44 -3.03
N PHE A 110 5.19 -3.64 -2.18
CA PHE A 110 5.67 -4.96 -1.74
C PHE A 110 5.79 -5.96 -2.89
N ALA A 111 6.38 -5.50 -4.00
CA ALA A 111 6.43 -6.23 -5.26
C ALA A 111 7.29 -7.48 -5.22
N PHE A 112 8.32 -7.51 -4.37
CA PHE A 112 9.31 -8.59 -4.29
C PHE A 112 9.19 -9.36 -2.97
N GLN A 113 9.32 -10.67 -3.01
CA GLN A 113 9.22 -11.53 -1.82
C GLN A 113 10.31 -11.20 -0.79
N THR A 114 11.53 -10.93 -1.25
CA THR A 114 12.65 -10.52 -0.37
C THR A 114 12.29 -9.27 0.44
N PHE A 115 11.76 -8.24 -0.22
CA PHE A 115 11.34 -7.00 0.42
C PHE A 115 10.18 -7.23 1.41
N ARG A 116 9.21 -8.09 1.05
CA ARG A 116 8.14 -8.48 1.98
C ARG A 116 8.69 -9.16 3.23
N ASN A 117 9.64 -10.09 3.07
CA ASN A 117 10.24 -10.83 4.18
C ASN A 117 11.05 -9.91 5.11
N GLU A 118 11.82 -8.98 4.56
CA GLU A 118 12.56 -7.98 5.34
C GLU A 118 11.63 -7.15 6.24
N TRP A 119 10.53 -6.65 5.69
CA TRP A 119 9.57 -5.86 6.47
C TRP A 119 8.77 -6.70 7.46
N LYS A 120 8.42 -7.96 7.14
CA LYS A 120 7.81 -8.90 8.10
C LYS A 120 8.74 -9.13 9.30
N SER A 121 10.02 -9.40 9.04
CA SER A 121 11.03 -9.60 10.10
C SER A 121 11.18 -8.34 10.95
N LEU A 122 11.29 -7.17 10.33
CA LEU A 122 11.37 -5.90 11.05
C LEU A 122 10.17 -5.68 11.97
N VAL A 123 8.95 -5.93 11.49
CA VAL A 123 7.73 -5.79 12.30
C VAL A 123 7.76 -6.73 13.50
N GLU A 124 8.17 -7.98 13.32
CA GLU A 124 8.25 -8.97 14.40
C GLU A 124 9.35 -8.60 15.43
N GLU A 125 10.51 -8.15 14.97
CA GLU A 125 11.62 -7.67 15.84
C GLU A 125 11.20 -6.46 16.68
N LEU A 126 10.35 -5.60 16.13
CA LEU A 126 9.80 -4.44 16.84
C LEU A 126 8.65 -4.80 17.80
N GLY A 127 8.21 -6.06 17.82
CA GLY A 127 7.10 -6.52 18.66
C GLY A 127 5.71 -6.28 18.07
N GLY A 128 5.61 -5.97 16.79
CA GLY A 128 4.36 -5.87 16.05
C GLY A 128 3.86 -7.21 15.50
N ARG A 129 2.69 -7.19 14.89
CA ARG A 129 2.08 -8.29 14.13
C ARG A 129 1.79 -7.80 12.71
N TRP A 130 2.41 -8.41 11.71
CA TRP A 130 2.13 -8.06 10.33
C TRP A 130 0.88 -8.76 9.78
N VAL A 131 0.23 -8.11 8.82
CA VAL A 131 -0.87 -8.65 8.01
C VAL A 131 -0.59 -8.27 6.56
N LEU A 132 -0.26 -9.24 5.72
CA LEU A 132 -0.01 -9.01 4.29
C LEU A 132 -1.34 -9.04 3.53
N VAL A 133 -1.71 -7.94 2.89
CA VAL A 133 -2.94 -7.81 2.11
C VAL A 133 -2.59 -7.64 0.63
N TYR A 134 -2.84 -8.68 -0.15
CA TYR A 134 -2.61 -8.68 -1.58
C TYR A 134 -3.87 -8.24 -2.34
N LEU A 135 -3.75 -7.14 -3.08
CA LEU A 135 -4.81 -6.63 -3.94
C LEU A 135 -4.66 -7.22 -5.34
N ASP A 136 -5.41 -8.29 -5.60
CA ASP A 136 -5.41 -9.01 -6.87
C ASP A 136 -6.36 -8.32 -7.85
N VAL A 137 -5.80 -7.71 -8.89
CA VAL A 137 -6.54 -6.99 -9.93
C VAL A 137 -6.00 -7.39 -11.29
N ARG A 138 -6.90 -7.66 -12.23
CA ARG A 138 -6.55 -8.06 -13.59
C ARG A 138 -5.79 -6.95 -14.32
N ALA A 139 -4.89 -7.33 -15.21
CA ALA A 139 -4.01 -6.41 -15.94
C ALA A 139 -4.77 -5.36 -16.77
N ASP A 140 -5.89 -5.76 -17.40
CA ASP A 140 -6.74 -4.84 -18.18
C ASP A 140 -7.36 -3.74 -17.30
N GLU A 141 -7.82 -4.10 -16.09
CA GLU A 141 -8.37 -3.17 -15.13
C GLU A 141 -7.29 -2.26 -14.54
N LEU A 142 -6.08 -2.78 -14.26
CA LEU A 142 -4.95 -1.97 -13.83
C LEU A 142 -4.61 -0.89 -14.87
N ARG A 143 -4.54 -1.27 -16.17
CA ARG A 143 -4.30 -0.31 -17.27
C ARG A 143 -5.38 0.77 -17.31
N ARG A 144 -6.64 0.37 -17.21
CA ARG A 144 -7.78 1.31 -17.21
C ARG A 144 -7.66 2.33 -16.07
N ARG A 145 -7.37 1.84 -14.84
CA ARG A 145 -7.26 2.70 -13.65
C ARG A 145 -6.05 3.62 -13.72
N VAL A 146 -4.90 3.11 -14.15
CA VAL A 146 -3.67 3.91 -14.30
C VAL A 146 -3.85 5.01 -15.35
N ARG A 147 -4.43 4.70 -16.50
CA ARG A 147 -4.73 5.70 -17.54
C ARG A 147 -5.68 6.79 -17.02
N ALA A 148 -6.75 6.41 -16.32
CA ALA A 148 -7.67 7.38 -15.71
C ALA A 148 -6.96 8.28 -14.68
N ARG A 149 -6.13 7.71 -13.80
CA ARG A 149 -5.33 8.46 -12.82
C ARG A 149 -4.36 9.44 -13.49
N ASN A 150 -3.73 9.02 -14.58
CA ASN A 150 -2.79 9.87 -15.32
C ASN A 150 -3.45 11.12 -15.93
N GLN A 151 -4.77 11.09 -16.18
CA GLN A 151 -5.54 12.21 -16.70
C GLN A 151 -5.98 13.22 -15.63
N LEU A 152 -5.76 12.95 -14.34
CA LEU A 152 -6.10 13.88 -13.27
C LEU A 152 -5.30 15.18 -13.43
N ALA A 153 -6.02 16.31 -13.37
CA ALA A 153 -5.41 17.64 -13.50
C ALA A 153 -4.55 18.03 -12.29
N VAL A 154 -4.93 17.55 -11.11
CA VAL A 154 -4.19 17.78 -9.86
C VAL A 154 -3.51 16.48 -9.45
N LYS A 155 -2.24 16.55 -9.12
CA LYS A 155 -1.45 15.44 -8.61
C LYS A 155 -1.23 15.61 -7.10
N ASP A 156 -1.25 14.50 -6.39
CA ASP A 156 -0.91 14.38 -4.98
C ASP A 156 0.15 13.30 -4.78
N GLY A 157 0.53 13.00 -3.54
CA GLY A 157 1.51 11.98 -3.23
C GLY A 157 1.19 10.59 -3.83
N ASP A 158 -0.09 10.24 -3.97
CA ASP A 158 -0.51 8.94 -4.51
C ASP A 158 -0.55 8.91 -6.06
N SER A 159 -0.41 10.05 -6.71
CA SER A 159 -0.46 10.25 -8.16
C SER A 159 0.74 11.01 -8.72
N ALA A 160 1.72 11.31 -7.87
CA ALA A 160 2.91 12.10 -8.24
C ALA A 160 3.79 11.42 -9.29
N PHE A 161 3.81 10.09 -9.31
CA PHE A 161 4.57 9.31 -10.29
C PHE A 161 3.71 8.94 -11.50
N LEU A 162 4.15 9.38 -12.70
CA LEU A 162 3.46 9.05 -13.95
C LEU A 162 3.82 7.62 -14.38
N VAL A 163 2.85 6.72 -14.33
CA VAL A 163 3.00 5.33 -14.80
C VAL A 163 2.51 5.23 -16.25
N THR A 164 3.46 5.10 -17.20
CA THR A 164 3.12 4.83 -18.60
C THR A 164 2.74 3.35 -18.81
N ASP A 165 2.21 2.99 -19.99
CA ASP A 165 1.90 1.60 -20.29
C ASP A 165 3.16 0.73 -20.26
N GLU A 166 4.31 1.23 -20.75
CA GLU A 166 5.60 0.51 -20.73
C GLU A 166 6.13 0.30 -19.29
N ILE A 167 5.92 1.28 -18.41
CA ILE A 167 6.27 1.15 -16.98
C ILE A 167 5.36 0.11 -16.32
N LEU A 168 4.06 0.15 -16.62
CA LEU A 168 3.10 -0.81 -16.08
C LEU A 168 3.40 -2.23 -16.57
N ASP A 169 3.80 -2.41 -17.83
CA ASP A 169 4.21 -3.72 -18.37
C ASP A 169 5.43 -4.28 -17.66
N ARG A 170 6.41 -3.43 -17.36
CA ARG A 170 7.58 -3.84 -16.55
C ARG A 170 7.17 -4.23 -15.13
N TYR A 171 6.26 -3.49 -14.51
CA TYR A 171 5.74 -3.85 -13.18
C TYR A 171 4.99 -5.18 -13.21
N LEU A 172 4.15 -5.41 -14.21
CA LEU A 172 3.44 -6.69 -14.39
C LEU A 172 4.39 -7.86 -14.58
N ALA A 173 5.46 -7.68 -15.37
CA ALA A 173 6.44 -8.71 -15.64
C ALA A 173 7.38 -9.03 -14.44
N GLY A 174 7.67 -8.01 -13.60
CA GLY A 174 8.57 -8.14 -12.46
C GLY A 174 7.89 -8.38 -11.12
N PHE A 175 6.56 -8.37 -11.06
CA PHE A 175 5.84 -8.54 -9.81
C PHE A 175 5.82 -10.01 -9.35
N GLU A 176 6.33 -10.24 -8.17
CA GLU A 176 6.30 -11.55 -7.51
C GLU A 176 5.03 -11.66 -6.67
N ARG A 177 4.00 -12.32 -7.27
CA ARG A 177 2.73 -12.56 -6.58
C ARG A 177 2.96 -13.33 -5.28
N PRO A 178 2.46 -12.84 -4.13
CA PRO A 178 2.56 -13.61 -2.89
C PRO A 178 1.71 -14.87 -2.99
N VAL A 179 2.30 -16.02 -2.64
CA VAL A 179 1.63 -17.32 -2.60
C VAL A 179 2.16 -18.13 -1.42
N GLY A 180 1.28 -18.44 -0.47
CA GLY A 180 1.66 -19.20 0.73
C GLY A 180 2.50 -18.38 1.73
N GLU A 181 2.44 -17.05 1.66
CA GLU A 181 3.17 -16.15 2.54
C GLU A 181 2.31 -15.64 3.72
N GLY A 182 1.12 -16.23 3.94
CA GLY A 182 0.16 -15.77 4.94
C GLY A 182 -0.66 -14.56 4.49
N GLU A 183 -0.76 -14.34 3.18
CA GLU A 183 -1.48 -13.23 2.57
C GLU A 183 -3.01 -13.37 2.65
N VAL A 184 -3.68 -12.24 2.88
CA VAL A 184 -5.12 -12.06 2.66
C VAL A 184 -5.29 -11.53 1.26
N VAL A 185 -5.96 -12.28 0.39
CA VAL A 185 -6.16 -11.88 -1.01
C VAL A 185 -7.49 -11.16 -1.18
N LEU A 186 -7.44 -9.92 -1.70
CA LEU A 186 -8.62 -9.14 -2.06
C LEU A 186 -8.74 -9.04 -3.57
N CYS A 187 -9.76 -9.68 -4.13
CA CYS A 187 -10.09 -9.56 -5.57
C CYS A 187 -10.91 -8.30 -5.79
N LEU A 188 -10.36 -7.32 -6.50
CA LEU A 188 -10.93 -5.98 -6.68
C LEU A 188 -11.32 -5.68 -8.13
N ASP A 189 -11.63 -6.69 -8.92
CA ASP A 189 -12.14 -6.51 -10.29
C ASP A 189 -13.51 -5.81 -10.26
N GLY A 190 -13.67 -4.77 -11.08
CA GLY A 190 -14.90 -3.97 -11.12
C GLY A 190 -15.01 -2.89 -10.04
N PHE A 191 -14.00 -2.68 -9.25
CA PHE A 191 -13.92 -1.62 -8.25
C PHE A 191 -13.65 -0.28 -8.94
N ALA A 192 -14.64 0.56 -9.14
CA ALA A 192 -14.40 1.95 -9.48
C ALA A 192 -13.87 2.64 -8.21
N ALA A 193 -12.60 3.05 -8.22
CA ALA A 193 -12.05 3.92 -7.19
C ALA A 193 -12.71 5.32 -7.35
N ASN A 194 -13.92 5.45 -6.83
CA ASN A 194 -14.54 6.74 -6.57
C ASN A 194 -14.26 7.05 -5.09
N VAL A 195 -13.14 7.68 -4.85
CA VAL A 195 -12.89 8.49 -3.65
C VAL A 195 -12.21 9.77 -4.12
#